data_c06909153884e74df1a98d4d706d4ab0
#
_entry.id   c06909153884e74df1a98d4d706d4ab0
#
_cell.length_a   1.000
_cell.length_b   1.000
_cell.length_c   1.000
_cell.angle_alpha   90.00
_cell.angle_beta   90.00
_cell.angle_gamma   90.00
#
_symmetry.space_group_name_H-M   'P 1'
#
loop_
_entity.id
_entity.type
_entity.pdbx_description
1 polymer ?
#
loop_
_entity_poly.entity_id
_entity_poly.type
_entity_poly.pdbx_seq_one_letter_code
_entity_poly.pdbx_strand_id
1 'polypeptide(L)'
;LLGALVFLVLYGVRVLDPLCVDWILNNPSPDPSQHYLGWVFYRRSGWHLPYLGANYSAIYPYRTSILYTDSIPLLAVVCKLLGGVLPACFQYLGLWGLFCYAMQGGLAQALIARIGGVRPQDTAKNWASVLGAGVLVLFPALNIRMFAHTALAANWLVLLALWVWLCAEQSENRPSTGKLCLWWGVLGLLCAGIHLYYLPMVGMVLVATCVQRGLEKRGPAAVVLPI
;
A
#
# COMPACT_ATOMS: atom_id res chain seq x y z
N LEU A 1 13.18 -3.64 8.72
CA LEU A 1 14.55 -3.19 8.41
C LEU A 1 15.02 -3.65 7.03
N LEU A 2 14.92 -4.96 6.68
CA LEU A 2 15.42 -5.49 5.40
C LEU A 2 14.87 -4.73 4.18
N GLY A 3 13.54 -4.54 4.08
CA GLY A 3 12.94 -3.82 2.97
C GLY A 3 13.44 -2.38 2.84
N ALA A 4 13.56 -1.66 3.96
CA ALA A 4 14.11 -0.31 3.97
C ALA A 4 15.57 -0.27 3.50
N LEU A 5 16.38 -1.24 3.94
CA LEU A 5 17.77 -1.35 3.49
C LEU A 5 17.86 -1.61 1.99
N VAL A 6 17.07 -2.56 1.48
CA VAL A 6 17.01 -2.84 0.04
C VAL A 6 16.60 -1.59 -0.75
N PHE A 7 15.59 -0.84 -0.28
CA PHE A 7 15.20 0.41 -0.91
C PHE A 7 16.35 1.41 -0.99
N LEU A 8 17.07 1.62 0.11
CA LEU A 8 18.20 2.55 0.17
C LEU A 8 19.36 2.12 -0.72
N VAL A 9 19.62 0.82 -0.83
CA VAL A 9 20.67 0.27 -1.71
C VAL A 9 20.30 0.45 -3.18
N LEU A 10 19.03 0.24 -3.55
CA LEU A 10 18.58 0.33 -4.94
C LEU A 10 18.42 1.78 -5.43
N TYR A 11 17.90 2.66 -4.59
CA TYR A 11 17.46 3.99 -5.01
C TYR A 11 18.27 5.14 -4.38
N GLY A 12 19.06 4.84 -3.36
CA GLY A 12 19.85 5.82 -2.63
C GLY A 12 19.01 6.69 -1.70
N VAL A 13 19.70 7.53 -0.92
CA VAL A 13 19.05 8.42 0.07
C VAL A 13 18.46 9.69 -0.56
N ARG A 14 18.95 10.09 -1.75
CA ARG A 14 18.55 11.34 -2.41
C ARG A 14 17.06 11.37 -2.77
N VAL A 15 16.48 10.22 -3.09
CA VAL A 15 15.04 10.11 -3.40
C VAL A 15 14.15 10.41 -2.20
N LEU A 16 14.68 10.33 -0.98
CA LEU A 16 13.96 10.63 0.25
C LEU A 16 13.87 12.13 0.54
N ASP A 17 14.72 12.95 -0.10
CA ASP A 17 14.64 14.39 0.03
C ASP A 17 13.31 14.90 -0.55
N PRO A 18 12.44 15.51 0.28
CA PRO A 18 11.14 16.00 -0.17
C PRO A 18 11.22 17.13 -1.21
N LEU A 19 12.39 17.74 -1.36
CA LEU A 19 12.63 18.83 -2.32
C LEU A 19 13.29 18.32 -3.62
N CYS A 20 13.83 17.12 -3.62
CA CYS A 20 14.46 16.53 -4.78
C CYS A 20 13.41 15.94 -5.72
N VAL A 21 13.09 16.63 -6.79
CA VAL A 21 12.13 16.21 -7.83
C VAL A 21 12.79 15.74 -9.13
N ASP A 22 14.12 15.88 -9.25
CA ASP A 22 14.86 15.57 -10.47
C ASP A 22 14.67 14.11 -10.91
N TRP A 23 14.71 13.17 -9.96
CA TRP A 23 14.55 11.74 -10.26
C TRP A 23 13.14 11.38 -10.75
N ILE A 24 12.14 12.24 -10.45
CA ILE A 24 10.75 12.10 -10.90
C ILE A 24 10.62 12.70 -12.31
N LEU A 25 11.08 13.96 -12.48
CA LEU A 25 10.87 14.73 -13.71
C LEU A 25 11.77 14.29 -14.86
N ASN A 26 12.97 13.79 -14.55
CA ASN A 26 13.94 13.29 -15.54
C ASN A 26 13.83 11.77 -15.75
N ASN A 27 12.77 11.13 -15.23
CA ASN A 27 12.54 9.70 -15.43
C ASN A 27 12.20 9.45 -16.93
N PRO A 28 12.79 8.42 -17.57
CA PRO A 28 12.45 8.07 -18.95
C PRO A 28 10.98 7.62 -19.11
N SER A 29 10.33 7.11 -18.05
CA SER A 29 8.88 6.88 -18.04
C SER A 29 8.16 8.20 -17.71
N PRO A 30 7.06 8.55 -18.43
CA PRO A 30 6.26 9.73 -18.13
C PRO A 30 5.44 9.61 -16.84
N ASP A 31 5.21 8.40 -16.34
CA ASP A 31 4.28 8.13 -15.24
C ASP A 31 4.68 8.80 -13.91
N PRO A 32 5.95 8.75 -13.46
CA PRO A 32 6.34 9.46 -12.24
C PRO A 32 6.11 10.96 -12.31
N SER A 33 6.33 11.57 -13.49
CA SER A 33 6.03 12.98 -13.72
C SER A 33 4.52 13.26 -13.62
N GLN A 34 3.70 12.38 -14.19
CA GLN A 34 2.23 12.47 -14.08
C GLN A 34 1.77 12.38 -12.62
N HIS A 35 2.34 11.47 -11.84
CA HIS A 35 2.01 11.32 -10.40
C HIS A 35 2.36 12.58 -9.62
N TYR A 36 3.53 13.15 -9.85
CA TYR A 36 3.96 14.37 -9.20
C TYR A 36 3.16 15.59 -9.65
N LEU A 37 2.94 15.77 -10.95
CA LEU A 37 2.13 16.87 -11.47
C LEU A 37 0.68 16.77 -11.00
N GLY A 38 0.10 15.56 -10.96
CA GLY A 38 -1.21 15.33 -10.38
C GLY A 38 -1.33 15.87 -8.95
N TRP A 39 -0.32 15.60 -8.13
CA TRP A 39 -0.20 16.16 -6.78
C TRP A 39 -0.07 17.70 -6.80
N VAL A 40 0.80 18.26 -7.64
CA VAL A 40 1.04 19.72 -7.71
C VAL A 40 -0.23 20.48 -8.08
N PHE A 41 -0.97 19.99 -9.08
CA PHE A 41 -2.25 20.60 -9.47
C PHE A 41 -3.32 20.40 -8.40
N TYR A 42 -3.40 19.20 -7.81
CA TYR A 42 -4.35 18.92 -6.74
C TYR A 42 -4.13 19.81 -5.51
N ARG A 43 -2.89 20.02 -5.13
CA ARG A 43 -2.53 20.91 -4.01
C ARG A 43 -3.02 22.35 -4.24
N ARG A 44 -2.96 22.84 -5.49
CA ARG A 44 -3.36 24.20 -5.88
C ARG A 44 -4.84 24.34 -6.16
N SER A 45 -5.53 23.25 -6.43
CA SER A 45 -7.00 23.25 -6.61
C SER A 45 -7.70 23.57 -5.31
N GLY A 46 -8.89 24.20 -5.37
CA GLY A 46 -9.75 24.36 -4.20
C GLY A 46 -10.21 23.04 -3.59
N TRP A 47 -10.84 23.09 -2.43
CA TRP A 47 -11.56 21.95 -1.87
C TRP A 47 -12.95 21.87 -2.50
N HIS A 48 -13.35 20.68 -2.96
CA HIS A 48 -14.63 20.44 -3.61
C HIS A 48 -15.38 19.34 -2.85
N LEU A 49 -16.28 19.74 -1.96
CA LEU A 49 -17.12 18.79 -1.22
C LEU A 49 -18.34 18.38 -2.07
N PRO A 50 -18.78 17.13 -2.00
CA PRO A 50 -18.23 16.02 -1.18
C PRO A 50 -17.02 15.31 -1.81
N TYR A 51 -16.55 15.73 -2.97
CA TYR A 51 -15.52 15.03 -3.76
C TYR A 51 -14.11 15.48 -3.35
N LEU A 52 -13.62 15.00 -2.21
CA LEU A 52 -12.30 15.37 -1.67
C LEU A 52 -11.14 15.17 -2.66
N GLY A 53 -11.26 14.20 -3.56
CA GLY A 53 -10.24 13.93 -4.59
C GLY A 53 -10.35 14.76 -5.86
N ALA A 54 -11.29 15.70 -5.98
CA ALA A 54 -11.48 16.49 -7.19
C ALA A 54 -10.26 17.38 -7.48
N ASN A 55 -9.79 17.34 -8.74
CA ASN A 55 -8.62 18.06 -9.23
C ASN A 55 -8.98 18.81 -10.52
N TYR A 56 -9.66 19.95 -10.39
CA TYR A 56 -10.17 20.70 -11.53
C TYR A 56 -9.09 21.57 -12.21
N SER A 57 -7.93 21.67 -11.62
CA SER A 57 -6.82 22.46 -12.19
C SER A 57 -5.94 21.65 -13.16
N ALA A 58 -6.03 20.32 -13.14
CA ALA A 58 -5.10 19.46 -13.89
C ALA A 58 -5.40 19.41 -15.40
N ILE A 59 -6.68 19.48 -15.83
CA ILE A 59 -7.07 19.28 -17.23
C ILE A 59 -8.12 20.33 -17.62
N TYR A 60 -7.86 21.60 -17.31
CA TYR A 60 -8.80 22.68 -17.67
C TYR A 60 -9.11 22.68 -19.19
N PRO A 61 -10.37 22.85 -19.61
CA PRO A 61 -11.58 23.12 -18.81
C PRO A 61 -12.31 21.87 -18.27
N TYR A 62 -11.78 20.69 -18.47
CA TYR A 62 -12.37 19.44 -18.00
C TYR A 62 -12.12 19.24 -16.50
N ARG A 63 -13.01 18.46 -15.88
CA ARG A 63 -12.89 18.08 -14.47
C ARG A 63 -12.27 16.71 -14.34
N THR A 64 -11.36 16.52 -13.38
CA THR A 64 -10.72 15.23 -13.09
C THR A 64 -10.60 15.01 -11.59
N SER A 65 -10.01 13.90 -11.21
CA SER A 65 -9.74 13.52 -9.82
C SER A 65 -8.30 13.07 -9.66
N ILE A 66 -7.76 13.28 -8.46
CA ILE A 66 -6.44 12.77 -8.05
C ILE A 66 -6.34 11.24 -8.17
N LEU A 67 -7.47 10.53 -8.18
CA LEU A 67 -7.55 9.08 -8.38
C LEU A 67 -7.01 8.63 -9.74
N TYR A 68 -7.07 9.50 -10.77
CA TYR A 68 -6.64 9.16 -12.13
C TYR A 68 -5.19 9.53 -12.43
N THR A 69 -4.46 10.07 -11.44
CA THR A 69 -3.07 10.49 -11.62
C THR A 69 -2.08 9.66 -10.81
N ASP A 70 -2.51 8.55 -10.21
CA ASP A 70 -1.72 7.66 -9.35
C ASP A 70 -0.91 8.38 -8.26
N SER A 71 -1.39 9.56 -7.85
CA SER A 71 -0.72 10.42 -6.87
C SER A 71 -1.02 10.01 -5.42
N ILE A 72 -1.40 8.77 -5.18
CA ILE A 72 -1.71 8.21 -3.86
C ILE A 72 -2.71 9.09 -3.10
N PRO A 73 -4.01 9.04 -3.43
CA PRO A 73 -5.02 9.97 -2.94
C PRO A 73 -5.00 10.18 -1.43
N LEU A 74 -4.78 9.13 -0.66
CA LEU A 74 -4.68 9.20 0.80
C LEU A 74 -3.59 10.18 1.26
N LEU A 75 -2.38 10.04 0.72
CA LEU A 75 -1.26 10.94 1.04
C LEU A 75 -1.48 12.32 0.46
N ALA A 76 -2.01 12.42 -0.75
CA ALA A 76 -2.29 13.69 -1.39
C ALA A 76 -3.27 14.53 -0.57
N VAL A 77 -4.35 13.94 -0.04
CA VAL A 77 -5.31 14.63 0.82
C VAL A 77 -4.65 15.12 2.11
N VAL A 78 -3.88 14.25 2.78
CA VAL A 78 -3.16 14.61 4.02
C VAL A 78 -2.15 15.74 3.76
N CYS A 79 -1.35 15.62 2.70
CA CYS A 79 -0.38 16.66 2.35
C CYS A 79 -1.06 17.98 1.93
N LYS A 80 -2.25 17.92 1.30
CA LYS A 80 -3.01 19.11 0.96
C LYS A 80 -3.54 19.83 2.19
N LEU A 81 -3.93 19.11 3.25
CA LEU A 81 -4.28 19.74 4.54
C LEU A 81 -3.07 20.47 5.16
N LEU A 82 -1.87 19.97 4.92
CA LEU A 82 -0.61 20.59 5.36
C LEU A 82 -0.06 21.61 4.35
N GLY A 83 -0.81 21.92 3.28
CA GLY A 83 -0.35 22.67 2.13
C GLY A 83 0.24 24.05 2.44
N GLY A 84 -0.21 24.71 3.53
CA GLY A 84 0.30 26.02 3.95
C GLY A 84 1.73 26.00 4.52
N VAL A 85 2.22 24.85 4.99
CA VAL A 85 3.55 24.70 5.59
C VAL A 85 4.53 23.91 4.71
N LEU A 86 4.02 23.24 3.67
CA LEU A 86 4.86 22.45 2.77
C LEU A 86 5.52 23.34 1.69
N PRO A 87 6.80 23.12 1.35
CA PRO A 87 7.50 23.81 0.28
C PRO A 87 6.81 23.68 -1.08
N ALA A 88 7.09 24.61 -2.00
CA ALA A 88 6.46 24.61 -3.33
C ALA A 88 6.74 23.34 -4.13
N CYS A 89 7.99 22.86 -4.08
CA CYS A 89 8.45 21.67 -4.80
C CYS A 89 8.40 20.39 -3.95
N PHE A 90 7.46 20.31 -3.00
CA PHE A 90 7.35 19.15 -2.11
C PHE A 90 6.91 17.90 -2.85
N GLN A 91 7.62 16.79 -2.64
CA GLN A 91 7.27 15.43 -3.06
C GLN A 91 7.26 14.46 -1.86
N TYR A 92 6.39 13.48 -1.88
CA TYR A 92 6.30 12.40 -0.89
C TYR A 92 6.55 11.01 -1.48
N LEU A 93 6.81 10.93 -2.79
CA LEU A 93 6.89 9.64 -3.51
C LEU A 93 8.09 8.79 -3.05
N GLY A 94 9.21 9.45 -2.72
CA GLY A 94 10.38 8.74 -2.19
C GLY A 94 10.13 8.12 -0.81
N LEU A 95 9.53 8.88 0.09
CA LEU A 95 9.13 8.39 1.43
C LEU A 95 8.08 7.28 1.32
N TRP A 96 7.16 7.39 0.40
CA TRP A 96 6.18 6.35 0.09
C TRP A 96 6.86 5.06 -0.37
N GLY A 97 7.83 5.15 -1.27
CA GLY A 97 8.60 4.00 -1.72
C GLY A 97 9.31 3.29 -0.57
N LEU A 98 10.02 4.04 0.28
CA LEU A 98 10.66 3.50 1.47
C LEU A 98 9.66 2.77 2.38
N PHE A 99 8.50 3.39 2.61
CA PHE A 99 7.43 2.79 3.41
C PHE A 99 6.92 1.48 2.78
N CYS A 100 6.66 1.47 1.47
CA CYS A 100 6.21 0.27 0.76
C CYS A 100 7.21 -0.89 0.88
N TYR A 101 8.49 -0.63 0.69
CA TYR A 101 9.54 -1.64 0.81
C TYR A 101 9.69 -2.15 2.24
N ALA A 102 9.61 -1.26 3.24
CA ALA A 102 9.65 -1.64 4.64
C ALA A 102 8.46 -2.53 5.02
N MET A 103 7.24 -2.16 4.60
CA MET A 103 6.02 -2.93 4.83
C MET A 103 6.05 -4.27 4.10
N GLN A 104 6.50 -4.29 2.84
CA GLN A 104 6.65 -5.51 2.06
C GLN A 104 7.57 -6.50 2.76
N GLY A 105 8.77 -6.06 3.16
CA GLY A 105 9.73 -6.92 3.85
C GLY A 105 9.25 -7.39 5.22
N GLY A 106 8.62 -6.50 6.01
CA GLY A 106 8.11 -6.83 7.33
C GLY A 106 6.96 -7.85 7.29
N LEU A 107 5.96 -7.61 6.43
CA LEU A 107 4.82 -8.51 6.28
C LEU A 107 5.22 -9.84 5.64
N ALA A 108 6.11 -9.82 4.64
CA ALA A 108 6.63 -11.04 4.02
C ALA A 108 7.33 -11.93 5.05
N GLN A 109 8.23 -11.36 5.85
CA GLN A 109 8.90 -12.09 6.91
C GLN A 109 7.91 -12.66 7.93
N ALA A 110 6.96 -11.84 8.39
CA ALA A 110 5.96 -12.26 9.36
C ALA A 110 5.08 -13.40 8.82
N LEU A 111 4.64 -13.33 7.56
CA LEU A 111 3.87 -14.38 6.90
C LEU A 111 4.66 -15.68 6.78
N ILE A 112 5.89 -15.62 6.28
CA ILE A 112 6.77 -16.81 6.11
C ILE A 112 7.05 -17.45 7.47
N ALA A 113 7.38 -16.65 8.49
CA ALA A 113 7.64 -17.14 9.82
C ALA A 113 6.40 -17.82 10.43
N ARG A 114 5.22 -17.21 10.27
CA ARG A 114 3.97 -17.76 10.79
C ARG A 114 3.56 -19.07 10.09
N ILE A 115 3.61 -19.09 8.76
CA ILE A 115 3.28 -20.29 7.97
C ILE A 115 4.27 -21.41 8.26
N GLY A 116 5.56 -21.08 8.40
CA GLY A 116 6.62 -22.03 8.72
C GLY A 116 6.68 -22.48 10.19
N GLY A 117 5.79 -21.98 11.05
CA GLY A 117 5.79 -22.29 12.48
C GLY A 117 7.11 -21.91 13.18
N VAL A 118 7.74 -20.82 12.73
CA VAL A 118 9.03 -20.38 13.26
C VAL A 118 8.84 -19.80 14.66
N ARG A 119 9.64 -20.33 15.61
CA ARG A 119 9.65 -19.84 17.00
C ARG A 119 10.79 -18.82 17.18
N PRO A 120 10.68 -17.88 18.16
CA PRO A 120 11.72 -16.87 18.40
C PRO A 120 13.13 -17.47 18.61
N GLN A 121 13.22 -18.66 19.21
CA GLN A 121 14.47 -19.36 19.47
C GLN A 121 15.07 -20.07 18.25
N ASP A 122 14.30 -20.26 17.18
CA ASP A 122 14.73 -20.99 15.98
C ASP A 122 15.56 -20.07 15.05
N THR A 123 16.78 -19.73 15.45
CA THR A 123 17.62 -18.75 14.75
C THR A 123 17.76 -19.04 13.24
N ALA A 124 18.03 -20.29 12.86
CA ALA A 124 18.20 -20.68 11.45
C ALA A 124 16.91 -20.45 10.65
N LYS A 125 15.75 -20.82 11.19
CA LYS A 125 14.45 -20.59 10.53
C LYS A 125 14.07 -19.10 10.48
N ASN A 126 14.44 -18.33 11.50
CA ASN A 126 14.27 -16.87 11.49
C ASN A 126 15.09 -16.26 10.34
N TRP A 127 16.34 -16.63 10.18
CA TRP A 127 17.17 -16.18 9.04
C TRP A 127 16.60 -16.63 7.69
N ALA A 128 16.11 -17.86 7.59
CA ALA A 128 15.45 -18.35 6.38
C ALA A 128 14.21 -17.51 6.04
N SER A 129 13.42 -17.10 7.04
CA SER A 129 12.25 -16.21 6.82
C SER A 129 12.67 -14.81 6.36
N VAL A 130 13.78 -14.28 6.86
CA VAL A 130 14.36 -13.00 6.42
C VAL A 130 14.83 -13.09 4.97
N LEU A 131 15.54 -14.17 4.60
CA LEU A 131 16.00 -14.41 3.23
C LEU A 131 14.81 -14.56 2.26
N GLY A 132 13.78 -15.33 2.65
CA GLY A 132 12.55 -15.45 1.87
C GLY A 132 11.83 -14.10 1.68
N ALA A 133 11.79 -13.26 2.72
CA ALA A 133 11.26 -11.90 2.61
C ALA A 133 12.11 -11.05 1.65
N GLY A 134 13.43 -11.25 1.64
CA GLY A 134 14.33 -10.59 0.69
C GLY A 134 13.97 -10.89 -0.76
N VAL A 135 13.64 -12.12 -1.09
CA VAL A 135 13.18 -12.52 -2.44
C VAL A 135 11.91 -11.76 -2.82
N LEU A 136 10.95 -11.64 -1.88
CA LEU A 136 9.70 -10.90 -2.13
C LEU A 136 9.90 -9.37 -2.23
N VAL A 137 10.90 -8.82 -1.57
CA VAL A 137 11.26 -7.39 -1.70
C VAL A 137 12.00 -7.12 -3.00
N LEU A 138 12.87 -8.05 -3.44
CA LEU A 138 13.61 -7.94 -4.70
C LEU A 138 12.79 -8.36 -5.92
N PHE A 139 11.52 -8.71 -5.73
CA PHE A 139 10.65 -9.15 -6.83
C PHE A 139 10.54 -8.07 -7.91
N PRO A 140 10.80 -8.42 -9.19
CA PRO A 140 10.93 -7.45 -10.28
C PRO A 140 9.72 -6.52 -10.42
N ALA A 141 8.50 -7.05 -10.19
CA ALA A 141 7.30 -6.24 -10.31
C ALA A 141 7.23 -5.10 -9.28
N LEU A 142 7.74 -5.29 -8.06
CA LEU A 142 7.84 -4.21 -7.06
C LEU A 142 8.81 -3.13 -7.53
N ASN A 143 9.98 -3.55 -8.03
CA ASN A 143 11.03 -2.64 -8.47
C ASN A 143 10.59 -1.81 -9.69
N ILE A 144 9.95 -2.44 -10.68
CA ILE A 144 9.40 -1.75 -11.85
C ILE A 144 8.32 -0.76 -11.44
N ARG A 145 7.40 -1.16 -10.56
CA ARG A 145 6.30 -0.30 -10.12
C ARG A 145 6.76 0.92 -9.32
N MET A 146 7.86 0.80 -8.59
CA MET A 146 8.39 1.96 -7.85
C MET A 146 8.73 3.12 -8.78
N PHE A 147 9.20 2.86 -10.00
CA PHE A 147 9.54 3.88 -10.97
C PHE A 147 8.46 4.19 -12.02
N ALA A 148 7.59 3.23 -12.33
CA ALA A 148 6.56 3.43 -13.34
C ALA A 148 5.20 3.80 -12.72
N HIS A 149 4.77 3.05 -11.70
CA HIS A 149 3.46 3.23 -11.06
C HIS A 149 3.61 3.21 -9.55
N THR A 150 4.14 4.28 -8.98
CA THR A 150 4.57 4.38 -7.57
C THR A 150 3.45 4.03 -6.58
N ALA A 151 2.18 4.33 -6.88
CA ALA A 151 1.04 3.93 -6.05
C ALA A 151 0.87 2.40 -6.02
N LEU A 152 1.22 1.71 -7.13
CA LEU A 152 1.17 0.24 -7.23
C LEU A 152 2.37 -0.47 -6.57
N ALA A 153 3.31 0.25 -5.99
CA ALA A 153 4.33 -0.34 -5.12
C ALA A 153 3.76 -0.85 -3.79
N ALA A 154 2.48 -0.57 -3.48
CA ALA A 154 1.80 -1.00 -2.24
C ALA A 154 1.37 -2.48 -2.23
N ASN A 155 2.15 -3.40 -2.81
CA ASN A 155 1.85 -4.85 -2.78
C ASN A 155 1.71 -5.40 -1.36
N TRP A 156 2.26 -4.71 -0.35
CA TRP A 156 2.09 -5.03 1.05
C TRP A 156 0.62 -5.07 1.49
N LEU A 157 -0.31 -4.41 0.79
CA LEU A 157 -1.75 -4.49 1.06
C LEU A 157 -2.29 -5.91 0.85
N VAL A 158 -1.81 -6.62 -0.17
CA VAL A 158 -2.18 -8.01 -0.42
C VAL A 158 -1.58 -8.91 0.66
N LEU A 159 -0.33 -8.67 1.06
CA LEU A 159 0.29 -9.41 2.17
C LEU A 159 -0.43 -9.15 3.49
N LEU A 160 -0.90 -7.92 3.71
CA LEU A 160 -1.69 -7.58 4.89
C LEU A 160 -3.05 -8.31 4.88
N ALA A 161 -3.71 -8.43 3.72
CA ALA A 161 -4.93 -9.22 3.58
C ALA A 161 -4.70 -10.70 3.95
N LEU A 162 -3.61 -11.29 3.46
CA LEU A 162 -3.21 -12.65 3.82
C LEU A 162 -2.90 -12.78 5.33
N TRP A 163 -2.28 -11.75 5.91
CA TRP A 163 -2.02 -11.73 7.35
C TRP A 163 -3.33 -11.68 8.17
N VAL A 164 -4.29 -10.84 7.76
CA VAL A 164 -5.61 -10.77 8.41
C VAL A 164 -6.33 -12.12 8.31
N TRP A 165 -6.30 -12.76 7.13
CA TRP A 165 -6.83 -14.11 6.96
C TRP A 165 -6.16 -15.13 7.89
N LEU A 166 -4.82 -15.18 7.94
CA LEU A 166 -4.10 -16.10 8.84
C LEU A 166 -4.43 -15.86 10.31
N CYS A 167 -4.54 -14.60 10.73
CA CYS A 167 -4.94 -14.27 12.09
C CYS A 167 -6.37 -14.74 12.41
N ALA A 168 -7.27 -14.67 11.45
CA ALA A 168 -8.64 -15.11 11.61
C ALA A 168 -8.77 -16.64 11.68
N GLU A 169 -7.92 -17.39 10.94
CA GLU A 169 -8.07 -18.84 10.80
C GLU A 169 -7.18 -19.66 11.75
N GLN A 170 -5.96 -19.23 12.00
CA GLN A 170 -4.94 -20.03 12.71
C GLN A 170 -4.73 -19.64 14.18
N SER A 171 -5.42 -18.61 14.68
CA SER A 171 -5.23 -18.15 16.05
C SER A 171 -6.08 -18.98 17.03
N GLU A 172 -5.47 -19.49 18.11
CA GLU A 172 -6.19 -20.05 19.25
C GLU A 172 -7.11 -19.00 19.89
N ASN A 173 -6.68 -17.73 19.91
CA ASN A 173 -7.46 -16.56 20.31
C ASN A 173 -8.00 -15.84 19.08
N ARG A 174 -9.04 -16.39 18.46
CA ARG A 174 -9.67 -15.80 17.28
C ARG A 174 -10.18 -14.39 17.55
N PRO A 175 -9.91 -13.43 16.66
CA PRO A 175 -10.49 -12.10 16.78
C PRO A 175 -12.03 -12.17 16.76
N SER A 176 -12.66 -11.30 17.55
CA SER A 176 -14.12 -11.14 17.48
C SER A 176 -14.54 -10.67 16.09
N THR A 177 -15.75 -11.00 15.73
CA THR A 177 -16.44 -10.56 14.52
C THR A 177 -16.23 -9.06 14.24
N GLY A 178 -16.57 -8.21 15.21
CA GLY A 178 -16.42 -6.76 15.05
C GLY A 178 -14.98 -6.32 14.77
N LYS A 179 -13.99 -7.01 15.34
CA LYS A 179 -12.57 -6.72 15.10
C LYS A 179 -12.15 -7.12 13.68
N LEU A 180 -12.65 -8.25 13.18
CA LEU A 180 -12.40 -8.65 11.79
C LEU A 180 -13.04 -7.69 10.79
N CYS A 181 -14.30 -7.27 11.01
CA CYS A 181 -14.94 -6.22 10.22
C CYS A 181 -14.12 -4.96 10.16
N LEU A 182 -13.65 -4.51 11.32
CA LEU A 182 -12.83 -3.31 11.41
C LEU A 182 -11.54 -3.47 10.57
N TRP A 183 -10.86 -4.62 10.69
CA TRP A 183 -9.61 -4.86 9.92
C TRP A 183 -9.86 -4.87 8.42
N TRP A 184 -10.90 -5.58 7.96
CA TRP A 184 -11.26 -5.60 6.54
C TRP A 184 -11.75 -4.22 6.05
N GLY A 185 -12.50 -3.50 6.86
CA GLY A 185 -12.97 -2.15 6.56
C GLY A 185 -11.80 -1.16 6.41
N VAL A 186 -10.86 -1.17 7.37
CA VAL A 186 -9.65 -0.35 7.31
C VAL A 186 -8.80 -0.70 6.08
N LEU A 187 -8.64 -2.00 5.80
CA LEU A 187 -7.88 -2.45 4.64
C LEU A 187 -8.54 -2.01 3.33
N GLY A 188 -9.87 -2.09 3.23
CA GLY A 188 -10.63 -1.58 2.08
C GLY A 188 -10.46 -0.06 1.89
N LEU A 189 -10.50 0.71 2.98
CA LEU A 189 -10.24 2.15 2.95
C LEU A 189 -8.81 2.49 2.51
N LEU A 190 -7.81 1.73 2.99
CA LEU A 190 -6.43 1.87 2.54
C LEU A 190 -6.29 1.57 1.05
N CYS A 191 -6.90 0.49 0.56
CA CYS A 191 -6.90 0.14 -0.86
C CYS A 191 -7.52 1.26 -1.69
N ALA A 192 -8.70 1.76 -1.31
CA ALA A 192 -9.37 2.85 -2.01
C ALA A 192 -8.57 4.16 -1.98
N GLY A 193 -7.93 4.47 -0.86
CA GLY A 193 -7.14 5.69 -0.68
C GLY A 193 -5.74 5.63 -1.29
N ILE A 194 -5.19 4.44 -1.56
CA ILE A 194 -3.87 4.29 -2.18
C ILE A 194 -4.02 4.10 -3.68
N HIS A 195 -4.67 3.01 -4.10
CA HIS A 195 -4.93 2.73 -5.51
C HIS A 195 -6.06 1.71 -5.66
N LEU A 196 -7.04 2.03 -6.51
CA LEU A 196 -8.29 1.24 -6.67
C LEU A 196 -8.04 -0.20 -7.11
N TYR A 197 -6.93 -0.52 -7.79
CA TYR A 197 -6.61 -1.90 -8.21
C TYR A 197 -6.40 -2.86 -7.04
N TYR A 198 -6.08 -2.35 -5.85
CA TYR A 198 -5.97 -3.19 -4.67
C TYR A 198 -7.32 -3.64 -4.12
N LEU A 199 -8.41 -2.93 -4.40
CA LEU A 199 -9.76 -3.34 -3.95
C LEU A 199 -10.15 -4.73 -4.47
N PRO A 200 -10.11 -5.03 -5.79
CA PRO A 200 -10.41 -6.37 -6.27
C PRO A 200 -9.39 -7.42 -5.78
N MET A 201 -8.09 -7.09 -5.70
CA MET A 201 -7.07 -8.03 -5.23
C MET A 201 -7.32 -8.45 -3.78
N VAL A 202 -7.51 -7.50 -2.89
CA VAL A 202 -7.81 -7.73 -1.47
C VAL A 202 -9.21 -8.32 -1.30
N GLY A 203 -10.18 -7.85 -2.12
CA GLY A 203 -11.54 -8.37 -2.16
C GLY A 203 -11.60 -9.87 -2.50
N MET A 204 -10.73 -10.36 -3.38
CA MET A 204 -10.63 -11.80 -3.68
C MET A 204 -10.18 -12.61 -2.45
N VAL A 205 -9.24 -12.10 -1.66
CA VAL A 205 -8.81 -12.76 -0.40
C VAL A 205 -9.99 -12.78 0.60
N LEU A 206 -10.73 -11.68 0.69
CA LEU A 206 -11.94 -11.60 1.52
C LEU A 206 -12.98 -12.63 1.08
N VAL A 207 -13.30 -12.69 -0.22
CA VAL A 207 -14.26 -13.67 -0.77
C VAL A 207 -13.79 -15.10 -0.51
N ALA A 208 -12.50 -15.39 -0.73
CA ALA A 208 -11.94 -16.71 -0.42
C ALA A 208 -12.10 -17.07 1.06
N THR A 209 -11.86 -16.10 1.96
CA THR A 209 -12.08 -16.27 3.40
C THR A 209 -13.55 -16.58 3.72
N CYS A 210 -14.49 -15.88 3.08
CA CYS A 210 -15.93 -16.12 3.25
C CYS A 210 -16.32 -17.53 2.79
N VAL A 211 -15.86 -17.92 1.59
CA VAL A 211 -16.14 -19.25 1.02
C VAL A 211 -15.59 -20.36 1.91
N GLN A 212 -14.32 -20.22 2.35
CA GLN A 212 -13.69 -21.18 3.25
C GLN A 212 -14.52 -21.38 4.53
N ARG A 213 -14.92 -20.29 5.16
CA ARG A 213 -15.73 -20.35 6.40
C ARG A 213 -17.11 -20.96 6.17
N GLY A 214 -17.74 -20.69 5.04
CA GLY A 214 -19.00 -21.30 4.64
C GLY A 214 -18.86 -22.82 4.44
N LEU A 215 -17.81 -23.27 3.76
CA LEU A 215 -17.52 -24.69 3.54
C LEU A 215 -17.19 -25.42 4.84
N GLU A 216 -16.54 -24.78 5.79
CA GLU A 216 -16.27 -25.33 7.12
C GLU A 216 -17.52 -25.43 8.00
N LYS A 217 -18.72 -25.18 7.45
CA LYS A 217 -20.02 -25.25 8.13
C LYS A 217 -20.12 -24.36 9.39
N ARG A 218 -19.44 -23.25 9.38
CA ARG A 218 -19.50 -22.26 10.48
C ARG A 218 -20.77 -21.38 10.40
N GLY A 219 -21.76 -21.83 9.60
CA GLY A 219 -23.05 -21.22 9.40
C GLY A 219 -23.16 -20.31 8.17
N PRO A 220 -24.36 -20.14 7.59
CA PRO A 220 -24.56 -19.33 6.38
C PRO A 220 -24.20 -17.84 6.58
N ALA A 221 -24.34 -17.32 7.78
CA ALA A 221 -23.91 -15.96 8.13
C ALA A 221 -22.39 -15.77 7.95
N ALA A 222 -21.59 -16.81 8.11
CA ALA A 222 -20.14 -16.75 7.93
C ALA A 222 -19.72 -16.66 6.46
N VAL A 223 -20.60 -16.93 5.50
CA VAL A 223 -20.36 -16.76 4.07
C VAL A 223 -20.65 -15.32 3.63
N VAL A 224 -21.71 -14.73 4.18
CA VAL A 224 -22.17 -13.37 3.83
C VAL A 224 -21.42 -12.31 4.62
N LEU A 225 -21.11 -12.64 5.87
CA LEU A 225 -20.34 -11.80 6.77
C LEU A 225 -19.13 -12.62 7.22
N PRO A 226 -17.94 -12.43 6.64
CA PRO A 226 -16.69 -13.15 7.00
C PRO A 226 -16.23 -12.75 8.39
N ILE A 227 -17.14 -12.68 9.16
CA ILE A 227 -17.20 -11.90 10.32
C ILE A 227 -17.71 -12.81 11.43
#